data_8c388f7428770e7aec09ce9a95e15540
#
_entry.id   8c388f7428770e7aec09ce9a95e15540
#
_cell.length_a   1.000
_cell.length_b   1.000
_cell.length_c   1.000
_cell.angle_alpha   90.00
_cell.angle_beta   90.00
_cell.angle_gamma   90.00
#
_symmetry.space_group_name_H-M   'P 1'
#
loop_
_entity.id
_entity.type
_entity.pdbx_description
1 polymer ?
#
loop_
_entity_poly.entity_id
_entity_poly.type
_entity_poly.pdbx_seq_one_letter_code
_entity_poly.pdbx_strand_id
1 'polypeptide(L)'
;MSIYLIRHGKTRANEDHLYCGSTDLPLSPAGLAELGELRYDIHPTRFVTSGMRRTDETLKALFGNVPFTVDARFREVNFGSFEMKSYDMLKDDPAYQAWITGDNEANIPPQGESGVQMTRRVLAAFSELPDGTALICHGGVIAAIMAACFPAEGKHRYQWQPLNGHGYELSGDTYRPIP
;
A
#
# COMPACT_ATOMS: atom_id res chain seq x y z
N MET A 1 16.47 8.47 -12.70
CA MET A 1 16.09 7.45 -11.69
C MET A 1 14.59 7.43 -11.63
N SER A 2 13.96 6.28 -11.92
CA SER A 2 12.49 6.13 -11.88
C SER A 2 12.12 4.95 -10.99
N ILE A 3 11.22 5.19 -10.03
CA ILE A 3 10.59 4.15 -9.21
C ILE A 3 9.08 4.24 -9.45
N TYR A 4 8.45 3.11 -9.65
CA TYR A 4 6.99 3.02 -9.85
C TYR A 4 6.35 2.39 -8.62
N LEU A 5 5.47 3.12 -7.97
CA LEU A 5 4.71 2.66 -6.81
C LEU A 5 3.30 2.32 -7.27
N ILE A 6 2.87 1.08 -7.11
CA ILE A 6 1.54 0.61 -7.56
C ILE A 6 0.80 -0.04 -6.39
N ARG A 7 -0.40 0.45 -6.10
CA ARG A 7 -1.28 -0.16 -5.12
C ARG A 7 -1.91 -1.42 -5.71
N HIS A 8 -1.96 -2.50 -4.93
CA HIS A 8 -2.65 -3.73 -5.33
C HIS A 8 -4.11 -3.48 -5.75
N GLY A 9 -4.65 -4.36 -6.58
CA GLY A 9 -6.07 -4.37 -6.97
C GLY A 9 -6.99 -4.63 -5.78
N LYS A 10 -8.29 -4.45 -5.97
CA LYS A 10 -9.28 -4.65 -4.90
C LYS A 10 -9.33 -6.08 -4.42
N THR A 11 -9.46 -6.23 -3.11
CA THR A 11 -9.79 -7.46 -2.41
C THR A 11 -11.22 -7.36 -1.88
N ARG A 12 -11.76 -8.45 -1.36
CA ARG A 12 -13.06 -8.44 -0.68
C ARG A 12 -13.08 -7.46 0.50
N ALA A 13 -11.96 -7.34 1.23
CA ALA A 13 -11.85 -6.38 2.32
C ALA A 13 -12.01 -4.94 1.84
N ASN A 14 -11.50 -4.59 0.65
CA ASN A 14 -11.71 -3.26 0.06
C ASN A 14 -13.18 -3.03 -0.30
N GLU A 15 -13.84 -4.03 -0.86
CA GLU A 15 -15.27 -3.94 -1.22
C GLU A 15 -16.16 -3.77 0.01
N ASP A 16 -15.84 -4.47 1.08
CA ASP A 16 -16.60 -4.46 2.34
C ASP A 16 -16.12 -3.38 3.33
N HIS A 17 -15.16 -2.53 2.93
CA HIS A 17 -14.57 -1.47 3.76
C HIS A 17 -14.01 -1.96 5.10
N LEU A 18 -13.27 -3.08 5.06
CA LEU A 18 -12.63 -3.68 6.22
C LEU A 18 -11.16 -3.24 6.33
N TYR A 19 -10.69 -3.08 7.55
CA TYR A 19 -9.26 -2.95 7.81
C TYR A 19 -8.55 -4.24 7.40
N CYS A 20 -7.60 -4.15 6.49
CA CYS A 20 -6.84 -5.30 6.00
C CYS A 20 -5.38 -4.91 5.79
N GLY A 21 -4.54 -5.31 6.71
CA GLY A 21 -3.10 -5.10 6.64
C GLY A 21 -2.34 -6.42 6.56
N SER A 22 -2.21 -7.12 7.68
CA SER A 22 -1.51 -8.40 7.78
C SER A 22 -2.31 -9.61 7.29
N THR A 23 -3.63 -9.48 7.15
CA THR A 23 -4.48 -10.56 6.62
C THR A 23 -4.19 -10.75 5.14
N ASP A 24 -3.89 -11.99 4.75
CA ASP A 24 -3.46 -12.34 3.39
C ASP A 24 -4.65 -12.77 2.52
N LEU A 25 -5.27 -11.82 1.83
CA LEU A 25 -6.39 -12.05 0.94
C LEU A 25 -5.97 -12.03 -0.53
N PRO A 26 -6.63 -12.83 -1.39
CA PRO A 26 -6.50 -12.72 -2.84
C PRO A 26 -7.20 -11.46 -3.35
N LEU A 27 -6.97 -11.11 -4.61
CA LEU A 27 -7.80 -10.16 -5.33
C LEU A 27 -9.24 -10.70 -5.44
N SER A 28 -10.22 -9.80 -5.38
CA SER A 28 -11.59 -10.15 -5.71
C SER A 28 -11.77 -10.31 -7.23
N PRO A 29 -12.79 -11.05 -7.69
CA PRO A 29 -13.10 -11.12 -9.12
C PRO A 29 -13.31 -9.73 -9.76
N ALA A 30 -13.99 -8.82 -9.07
CA ALA A 30 -14.18 -7.44 -9.51
C ALA A 30 -12.87 -6.67 -9.56
N GLY A 31 -12.01 -6.81 -8.53
CA GLY A 31 -10.69 -6.20 -8.51
C GLY A 31 -9.79 -6.66 -9.65
N LEU A 32 -9.84 -7.94 -9.98
CA LEU A 32 -9.11 -8.50 -11.10
C LEU A 32 -9.61 -7.95 -12.44
N ALA A 33 -10.94 -7.83 -12.62
CA ALA A 33 -11.55 -7.26 -13.81
C ALA A 33 -11.18 -5.78 -13.98
N GLU A 34 -11.22 -4.99 -12.91
CA GLU A 34 -10.83 -3.57 -12.93
C GLU A 34 -9.35 -3.40 -13.34
N LEU A 35 -8.43 -4.24 -12.86
CA LEU A 35 -7.03 -4.20 -13.29
C LEU A 35 -6.89 -4.44 -14.80
N GLY A 36 -7.71 -5.28 -15.37
CA GLY A 36 -7.70 -5.58 -16.82
C GLY A 36 -8.05 -4.38 -17.70
N GLU A 37 -8.76 -3.39 -17.17
CA GLU A 37 -9.12 -2.14 -17.86
C GLU A 37 -8.02 -1.08 -17.82
N LEU A 38 -7.06 -1.20 -16.89
CA LEU A 38 -5.98 -0.23 -16.73
C LEU A 38 -4.91 -0.38 -17.82
N ARG A 39 -4.33 0.74 -18.21
CA ARG A 39 -3.23 0.80 -19.18
C ARG A 39 -2.12 1.67 -18.61
N TYR A 40 -0.96 1.08 -18.44
CA TYR A 40 0.23 1.76 -17.93
C TYR A 40 1.18 2.12 -19.05
N ASP A 41 1.62 3.36 -19.08
CA ASP A 41 2.72 3.84 -19.92
C ASP A 41 3.98 3.97 -19.06
N ILE A 42 4.52 2.81 -18.64
CA ILE A 42 5.71 2.69 -17.81
C ILE A 42 6.57 1.52 -18.28
N HIS A 43 7.88 1.60 -18.06
CA HIS A 43 8.83 0.58 -18.52
C HIS A 43 9.76 0.11 -17.37
N PRO A 44 9.24 -0.57 -16.36
CA PRO A 44 10.06 -1.08 -15.27
C PRO A 44 11.01 -2.18 -15.75
N THR A 45 12.19 -2.21 -15.18
CA THR A 45 13.21 -3.24 -15.44
C THR A 45 13.31 -4.27 -14.33
N ARG A 46 12.68 -3.99 -13.18
CA ARG A 46 12.66 -4.83 -11.99
C ARG A 46 11.29 -4.75 -11.32
N PHE A 47 10.94 -5.83 -10.63
CA PHE A 47 9.67 -5.93 -9.92
C PHE A 47 9.90 -6.40 -8.49
N VAL A 48 9.24 -5.72 -7.55
CA VAL A 48 9.25 -6.05 -6.11
C VAL A 48 7.81 -6.07 -5.62
N THR A 49 7.47 -7.05 -4.79
CA THR A 49 6.19 -7.12 -4.10
C THR A 49 6.39 -7.19 -2.59
N SER A 50 5.34 -6.99 -1.82
CA SER A 50 5.35 -7.22 -0.38
C SER A 50 5.26 -8.71 0.00
N GLY A 51 5.03 -9.60 -0.98
CA GLY A 51 4.79 -11.03 -0.77
C GLY A 51 3.38 -11.37 -0.28
N MET A 52 2.47 -10.39 -0.21
CA MET A 52 1.05 -10.65 0.05
C MET A 52 0.37 -11.08 -1.27
N ARG A 53 -0.56 -12.05 -1.20
CA ARG A 53 -1.24 -12.58 -2.39
C ARG A 53 -1.80 -11.48 -3.29
N ARG A 54 -2.44 -10.47 -2.70
CA ARG A 54 -3.00 -9.34 -3.45
C ARG A 54 -1.96 -8.54 -4.24
N THR A 55 -0.71 -8.46 -3.76
CA THR A 55 0.38 -7.79 -4.49
C THR A 55 0.95 -8.65 -5.59
N ASP A 56 1.14 -9.94 -5.36
CA ASP A 56 1.66 -10.90 -6.34
C ASP A 56 0.66 -11.13 -7.48
N GLU A 57 -0.62 -11.25 -7.15
CA GLU A 57 -1.71 -11.38 -8.14
C GLU A 57 -1.87 -10.10 -8.98
N THR A 58 -1.70 -8.92 -8.36
CA THR A 58 -1.69 -7.64 -9.09
C THR A 58 -0.52 -7.57 -10.08
N LEU A 59 0.69 -7.93 -9.63
CA LEU A 59 1.85 -7.99 -10.51
C LEU A 59 1.57 -8.86 -11.73
N LYS A 60 1.08 -10.07 -11.49
CA LYS A 60 0.76 -11.03 -12.56
C LYS A 60 -0.32 -10.51 -13.52
N ALA A 61 -1.35 -9.87 -12.99
CA ALA A 61 -2.44 -9.31 -13.79
C ALA A 61 -1.97 -8.17 -14.70
N LEU A 62 -1.06 -7.30 -14.22
CA LEU A 62 -0.60 -6.12 -14.95
C LEU A 62 0.58 -6.41 -15.90
N PHE A 63 1.50 -7.28 -15.49
CA PHE A 63 2.78 -7.48 -16.19
C PHE A 63 3.02 -8.93 -16.62
N GLY A 64 2.10 -9.85 -16.33
CA GLY A 64 2.24 -11.26 -16.65
C GLY A 64 3.22 -12.01 -15.73
N ASN A 65 3.78 -13.10 -16.25
CA ASN A 65 4.74 -13.92 -15.51
C ASN A 65 6.16 -13.34 -15.64
N VAL A 66 6.43 -12.27 -14.94
CA VAL A 66 7.75 -11.65 -14.87
C VAL A 66 8.49 -12.08 -13.61
N PRO A 67 9.84 -12.16 -13.63
CA PRO A 67 10.62 -12.37 -12.41
C PRO A 67 10.43 -11.22 -11.42
N PHE A 68 10.29 -11.52 -10.15
CA PHE A 68 10.18 -10.50 -9.10
C PHE A 68 10.85 -10.96 -7.80
N THR A 69 11.13 -10.01 -6.93
CA THR A 69 11.60 -10.27 -5.57
C THR A 69 10.53 -9.88 -4.56
N VAL A 70 10.57 -10.54 -3.39
CA VAL A 70 9.68 -10.23 -2.28
C VAL A 70 10.46 -9.51 -1.20
N ASP A 71 9.93 -8.38 -0.73
CA ASP A 71 10.42 -7.70 0.46
C ASP A 71 9.26 -7.44 1.43
N ALA A 72 9.21 -8.24 2.50
CA ALA A 72 8.14 -8.16 3.50
C ALA A 72 8.09 -6.82 4.26
N ARG A 73 9.15 -6.01 4.20
CA ARG A 73 9.17 -4.66 4.77
C ARG A 73 8.19 -3.71 4.08
N PHE A 74 7.70 -4.06 2.87
CA PHE A 74 6.67 -3.32 2.15
C PHE A 74 5.24 -3.80 2.43
N ARG A 75 5.01 -4.65 3.41
CA ARG A 75 3.66 -5.03 3.84
C ARG A 75 2.92 -3.84 4.45
N GLU A 76 1.59 -3.86 4.30
CA GLU A 76 0.70 -2.86 4.92
C GLU A 76 0.84 -2.90 6.45
N VAL A 77 0.38 -1.84 7.11
CA VAL A 77 0.32 -1.79 8.56
C VAL A 77 -0.48 -2.96 9.12
N ASN A 78 0.02 -3.59 10.18
CA ASN A 78 -0.72 -4.62 10.88
C ASN A 78 -1.74 -3.97 11.82
N PHE A 79 -3.03 -4.12 11.52
CA PHE A 79 -4.12 -3.58 12.31
C PHE A 79 -4.46 -4.42 13.56
N GLY A 80 -3.75 -5.52 13.79
CA GLY A 80 -3.90 -6.35 14.99
C GLY A 80 -5.34 -6.83 15.18
N SER A 81 -5.92 -6.55 16.35
CA SER A 81 -7.29 -6.95 16.69
C SER A 81 -8.37 -6.29 15.83
N PHE A 82 -8.03 -5.26 15.05
CA PHE A 82 -8.98 -4.58 14.15
C PHE A 82 -8.97 -5.15 12.74
N GLU A 83 -8.09 -6.11 12.45
CA GLU A 83 -8.06 -6.80 11.15
C GLU A 83 -9.43 -7.39 10.80
N MET A 84 -9.84 -7.21 9.55
CA MET A 84 -11.10 -7.73 8.98
C MET A 84 -12.36 -7.22 9.67
N LYS A 85 -12.29 -6.05 10.27
CA LYS A 85 -13.44 -5.37 10.88
C LYS A 85 -13.66 -4.01 10.20
N SER A 86 -14.91 -3.59 10.12
CA SER A 86 -15.29 -2.28 9.61
C SER A 86 -15.37 -1.24 10.73
N TYR A 87 -15.46 0.04 10.35
CA TYR A 87 -15.75 1.11 11.29
C TYR A 87 -17.03 0.84 12.10
N ASP A 88 -18.10 0.38 11.44
CA ASP A 88 -19.38 0.10 12.12
C ASP A 88 -19.27 -1.01 13.17
N MET A 89 -18.40 -2.00 12.94
CA MET A 89 -18.13 -3.07 13.91
C MET A 89 -17.31 -2.59 15.10
N LEU A 90 -16.50 -1.54 14.92
CA LEU A 90 -15.50 -1.09 15.89
C LEU A 90 -15.87 0.21 16.62
N LYS A 91 -16.81 0.99 16.10
CA LYS A 91 -17.10 2.36 16.59
C LYS A 91 -17.41 2.47 18.07
N ASP A 92 -17.97 1.41 18.66
CA ASP A 92 -18.31 1.38 20.10
C ASP A 92 -17.24 0.66 20.95
N ASP A 93 -16.15 0.20 20.34
CA ASP A 93 -15.03 -0.43 21.04
C ASP A 93 -14.11 0.64 21.65
N PRO A 94 -13.91 0.65 22.98
CA PRO A 94 -13.04 1.63 23.64
C PRO A 94 -11.59 1.59 23.13
N ALA A 95 -11.06 0.43 22.79
CA ALA A 95 -9.71 0.28 22.27
C ALA A 95 -9.58 0.91 20.86
N TYR A 96 -10.61 0.77 20.04
CA TYR A 96 -10.66 1.41 18.73
C TYR A 96 -10.80 2.93 18.85
N GLN A 97 -11.64 3.43 19.74
CA GLN A 97 -11.78 4.86 20.00
C GLN A 97 -10.46 5.49 20.50
N ALA A 98 -9.74 4.79 21.36
CA ALA A 98 -8.42 5.22 21.80
C ALA A 98 -7.41 5.25 20.65
N TRP A 99 -7.47 4.28 19.72
CA TRP A 99 -6.57 4.20 18.58
C TRP A 99 -6.79 5.31 17.55
N ILE A 100 -8.02 5.70 17.28
CA ILE A 100 -8.33 6.76 16.29
C ILE A 100 -8.25 8.17 16.86
N THR A 101 -8.05 8.34 18.16
CA THR A 101 -8.02 9.63 18.86
C THR A 101 -6.60 10.14 19.02
N GLY A 102 -6.39 11.46 18.88
CA GLY A 102 -5.09 12.10 19.02
C GLY A 102 -4.17 11.83 17.85
N ASP A 103 -2.92 11.47 18.13
CA ASP A 103 -1.95 11.08 17.09
C ASP A 103 -2.13 9.61 16.71
N ASN A 104 -3.04 9.37 15.79
CA ASN A 104 -3.35 8.01 15.33
C ASN A 104 -2.22 7.35 14.55
N GLU A 105 -1.22 8.09 14.08
CA GLU A 105 -0.02 7.52 13.46
C GLU A 105 0.91 6.89 14.51
N ALA A 106 0.96 7.47 15.71
CA ALA A 106 1.75 6.93 16.82
C ALA A 106 1.02 5.85 17.61
N ASN A 107 -0.31 5.85 17.59
CA ASN A 107 -1.12 4.88 18.33
C ASN A 107 -0.95 3.47 17.77
N ILE A 108 -0.84 2.49 18.67
CA ILE A 108 -0.67 1.06 18.30
C ILE A 108 -2.00 0.36 18.54
N PRO A 109 -2.62 -0.24 17.52
CA PRO A 109 -3.79 -1.08 17.73
C PRO A 109 -3.40 -2.33 18.53
N PRO A 110 -4.29 -2.90 19.36
CA PRO A 110 -3.98 -4.11 20.12
C PRO A 110 -3.44 -5.22 19.21
N GLN A 111 -2.27 -5.78 19.54
CA GLN A 111 -1.58 -6.82 18.77
C GLN A 111 -1.11 -6.41 17.36
N GLY A 112 -1.09 -5.13 17.06
CA GLY A 112 -0.68 -4.58 15.77
C GLY A 112 0.57 -3.71 15.84
N GLU A 113 0.76 -2.89 14.81
CA GLU A 113 1.83 -1.89 14.74
C GLU A 113 1.27 -0.48 14.50
N SER A 114 2.03 0.54 14.87
CA SER A 114 1.68 1.93 14.56
C SER A 114 2.06 2.29 13.12
N GLY A 115 1.45 3.36 12.61
CA GLY A 115 1.85 3.96 11.33
C GLY A 115 3.32 4.40 11.34
N VAL A 116 3.82 4.91 12.46
CA VAL A 116 5.23 5.29 12.64
C VAL A 116 6.16 4.09 12.50
N GLN A 117 5.83 2.96 13.11
CA GLN A 117 6.61 1.72 13.01
C GLN A 117 6.62 1.21 11.57
N MET A 118 5.47 1.17 10.90
CA MET A 118 5.35 0.79 9.50
C MET A 118 6.18 1.72 8.61
N THR A 119 6.06 3.04 8.77
CA THR A 119 6.81 4.02 7.98
C THR A 119 8.32 3.81 8.10
N ARG A 120 8.82 3.54 9.30
CA ARG A 120 10.25 3.30 9.52
C ARG A 120 10.78 2.12 8.71
N ARG A 121 10.09 0.96 8.75
CA ARG A 121 10.53 -0.22 7.98
C ARG A 121 10.40 -0.03 6.47
N VAL A 122 9.34 0.65 6.05
CA VAL A 122 9.09 0.96 4.63
C VAL A 122 10.16 1.88 4.06
N LEU A 123 10.49 2.98 4.73
CA LEU A 123 11.50 3.93 4.25
C LEU A 123 12.91 3.33 4.23
N ALA A 124 13.24 2.46 5.20
CA ALA A 124 14.49 1.72 5.17
C ALA A 124 14.58 0.84 3.92
N ALA A 125 13.52 0.07 3.61
CA ALA A 125 13.47 -0.76 2.41
C ALA A 125 13.48 0.07 1.11
N PHE A 126 12.75 1.20 1.10
CA PHE A 126 12.65 2.08 -0.07
C PHE A 126 13.99 2.66 -0.46
N SER A 127 14.82 3.05 0.50
CA SER A 127 16.17 3.58 0.25
C SER A 127 17.12 2.59 -0.44
N GLU A 128 16.80 1.30 -0.40
CA GLU A 128 17.59 0.23 -1.00
C GLU A 128 17.09 -0.18 -2.40
N LEU A 129 15.94 0.36 -2.85
CA LEU A 129 15.37 -0.03 -4.15
C LEU A 129 16.23 0.46 -5.32
N PRO A 130 16.60 -0.45 -6.25
CA PRO A 130 17.30 -0.04 -7.45
C PRO A 130 16.42 0.79 -8.39
N ASP A 131 17.06 1.63 -9.20
CA ASP A 131 16.41 2.35 -10.30
C ASP A 131 15.67 1.41 -11.27
N GLY A 132 14.56 1.86 -11.80
CA GLY A 132 13.70 1.09 -12.70
C GLY A 132 12.82 0.06 -12.01
N THR A 133 12.68 0.11 -10.68
CA THR A 133 11.84 -0.82 -9.93
C THR A 133 10.37 -0.42 -9.96
N ALA A 134 9.49 -1.38 -10.31
CA ALA A 134 8.07 -1.31 -9.99
C ALA A 134 7.82 -2.05 -8.66
N LEU A 135 7.38 -1.31 -7.65
CA LEU A 135 6.98 -1.82 -6.35
C LEU A 135 5.47 -1.94 -6.29
N ILE A 136 4.98 -3.18 -6.24
CA ILE A 136 3.55 -3.46 -6.04
C ILE A 136 3.32 -3.67 -4.55
N CYS A 137 2.59 -2.74 -3.94
CA CYS A 137 2.41 -2.71 -2.49
C CYS A 137 1.02 -2.19 -2.08
N HIS A 138 0.94 -1.39 -1.03
CA HIS A 138 -0.31 -1.06 -0.34
C HIS A 138 -0.50 0.45 -0.23
N GLY A 139 -1.74 0.87 -0.02
CA GLY A 139 -2.11 2.27 0.05
C GLY A 139 -1.37 3.04 1.14
N GLY A 140 -1.27 2.49 2.35
CA GLY A 140 -0.55 3.12 3.46
C GLY A 140 0.96 3.18 3.24
N VAL A 141 1.52 2.17 2.60
CA VAL A 141 2.94 2.11 2.22
C VAL A 141 3.28 3.21 1.21
N ILE A 142 2.48 3.33 0.14
CA ILE A 142 2.66 4.40 -0.86
C ILE A 142 2.54 5.77 -0.22
N ALA A 143 1.50 5.96 0.63
CA ALA A 143 1.30 7.22 1.32
C ALA A 143 2.51 7.62 2.20
N ALA A 144 3.11 6.66 2.90
CA ALA A 144 4.30 6.90 3.71
C ALA A 144 5.52 7.31 2.85
N ILE A 145 5.76 6.63 1.74
CA ILE A 145 6.85 6.96 0.81
C ILE A 145 6.64 8.35 0.22
N MET A 146 5.44 8.63 -0.31
CA MET A 146 5.15 9.92 -0.94
C MET A 146 5.26 11.09 0.03
N ALA A 147 4.76 10.95 1.25
CA ALA A 147 4.88 11.99 2.28
C ALA A 147 6.35 12.27 2.66
N ALA A 148 7.19 11.24 2.69
CA ALA A 148 8.61 11.39 2.98
C ALA A 148 9.39 12.00 1.81
N CYS A 149 9.07 11.64 0.57
CA CYS A 149 9.74 12.14 -0.62
C CYS A 149 9.33 13.60 -0.97
N PHE A 150 8.09 13.97 -0.67
CA PHE A 150 7.52 15.27 -1.07
C PHE A 150 6.92 16.05 0.13
N PRO A 151 7.69 16.31 1.18
CA PRO A 151 7.18 16.98 2.39
C PRO A 151 6.72 18.43 2.12
N ALA A 152 7.29 19.09 1.10
CA ALA A 152 6.93 20.45 0.74
C ALA A 152 5.51 20.59 0.16
N GLU A 153 4.90 19.50 -0.30
CA GLU A 153 3.52 19.49 -0.78
C GLU A 153 2.50 19.73 0.35
N GLY A 154 2.89 19.54 1.61
CA GLY A 154 2.02 19.74 2.77
C GLY A 154 0.78 18.82 2.81
N LYS A 155 0.77 17.78 2.00
CA LYS A 155 -0.35 16.84 1.91
C LYS A 155 -0.39 15.92 3.11
N HIS A 156 -1.57 15.74 3.65
CA HIS A 156 -1.83 14.72 4.65
C HIS A 156 -1.67 13.33 4.04
N ARG A 157 -1.23 12.35 4.84
CA ARG A 157 -0.98 10.97 4.40
C ARG A 157 -2.11 10.38 3.56
N TYR A 158 -3.37 10.55 3.96
CA TYR A 158 -4.52 10.01 3.22
C TYR A 158 -4.70 10.64 1.81
N GLN A 159 -4.19 11.83 1.59
CA GLN A 159 -4.24 12.50 0.28
C GLN A 159 -3.25 11.89 -0.72
N TRP A 160 -2.25 11.15 -0.24
CA TRP A 160 -1.30 10.42 -1.06
C TRP A 160 -1.75 9.01 -1.42
N GLN A 161 -2.79 8.48 -0.76
CA GLN A 161 -3.24 7.12 -0.97
C GLN A 161 -3.95 7.00 -2.32
N PRO A 162 -3.40 6.25 -3.30
CA PRO A 162 -4.03 6.10 -4.62
C PRO A 162 -5.21 5.12 -4.55
N LEU A 163 -6.04 5.12 -5.58
CA LEU A 163 -7.03 4.07 -5.80
C LEU A 163 -6.35 2.73 -6.04
N ASN A 164 -7.07 1.62 -5.82
CA ASN A 164 -6.56 0.28 -6.13
C ASN A 164 -6.16 0.17 -7.60
N GLY A 165 -5.02 -0.43 -7.87
CA GLY A 165 -4.44 -0.52 -9.21
C GLY A 165 -3.76 0.77 -9.70
N HIS A 166 -3.82 1.86 -8.98
CA HIS A 166 -3.18 3.13 -9.33
C HIS A 166 -1.95 3.40 -8.45
N GLY A 167 -1.20 4.43 -8.81
CA GLY A 167 0.00 4.75 -8.05
C GLY A 167 0.73 5.98 -8.55
N TYR A 168 2.05 5.97 -8.43
CA TYR A 168 2.92 7.08 -8.81
C TYR A 168 4.18 6.57 -9.47
N GLU A 169 4.64 7.31 -10.48
CA GLU A 169 6.02 7.26 -10.94
C GLU A 169 6.81 8.39 -10.28
N LEU A 170 7.91 8.05 -9.62
CA LEU A 170 8.84 9.00 -9.04
C LEU A 170 10.05 9.13 -9.96
N SER A 171 10.41 10.35 -10.35
CA SER A 171 11.57 10.64 -11.20
C SER A 171 12.38 11.80 -10.61
N GLY A 172 13.47 11.47 -9.90
CA GLY A 172 14.24 12.47 -9.16
C GLY A 172 13.37 13.16 -8.12
N ASP A 173 13.27 14.48 -8.19
CA ASP A 173 12.51 15.32 -7.27
C ASP A 173 11.06 15.57 -7.74
N THR A 174 10.58 14.80 -8.71
CA THR A 174 9.24 14.94 -9.28
C THR A 174 8.46 13.62 -9.25
N TYR A 175 7.15 13.72 -9.38
CA TYR A 175 6.27 12.55 -9.50
C TYR A 175 5.13 12.82 -10.47
N ARG A 176 4.54 11.74 -10.99
CA ARG A 176 3.27 11.78 -11.69
C ARG A 176 2.38 10.60 -11.28
N PRO A 177 1.04 10.76 -11.28
CA PRO A 177 0.13 9.63 -11.10
C PRO A 177 0.24 8.61 -12.24
N ILE A 178 0.01 7.31 -11.93
CA ILE A 178 -0.06 6.19 -12.88
C ILE A 178 -1.24 5.25 -12.52
N PRO A 179 -1.93 4.68 -13.50
CA PRO A 179 -2.07 5.14 -14.86
C PRO A 179 -2.67 6.52 -14.92
#